data_a1efbafb725d7cfe565f5b0e77e64193
#
_entry.id   a1efbafb725d7cfe565f5b0e77e64193
#
_cell.length_a   1.000
_cell.length_b   1.000
_cell.length_c   1.000
_cell.angle_alpha   90.00
_cell.angle_beta   90.00
_cell.angle_gamma   90.00
#
_symmetry.space_group_name_H-M   'P 1'
#
loop_
_entity.id
_entity.type
_entity.pdbx_description
1 polymer ?
#
loop_
_entity_poly.entity_id
_entity_poly.type
_entity_poly.pdbx_seq_one_letter_code
_entity_poly.pdbx_strand_id
1 'polypeptide(L)'
;MNLFLPMKENRDFRRLYAKGKSCVHPALVSYVMKNRVGVTRVGITTSKKTGNAVKRNRSRRLIREAFRSLSERLRPGYDIVFVARAKTPFLKCADVTRVMAQHLKNTGVLK
;
A
#
# COMPACT_ATOMS: atom_id res chain seq x y z
N MET A 1 11.29 14.18 -6.68
CA MET A 1 10.15 14.03 -7.61
C MET A 1 9.25 12.89 -7.13
N ASN A 2 7.95 13.11 -7.08
CA ASN A 2 7.01 12.05 -6.71
C ASN A 2 6.72 11.20 -7.95
N LEU A 3 7.00 9.89 -7.83
CA LEU A 3 6.75 8.93 -8.90
C LEU A 3 5.36 8.30 -8.78
N PHE A 4 4.54 8.82 -7.90
CA PHE A 4 3.19 8.31 -7.64
C PHE A 4 2.29 9.43 -7.14
N LEU A 5 0.98 9.23 -7.27
CA LEU A 5 -0.05 10.15 -6.79
C LEU A 5 -0.87 9.50 -5.67
N PRO A 6 -1.45 10.31 -4.78
CA PRO A 6 -2.38 9.75 -3.78
C PRO A 6 -3.70 9.35 -4.43
N MET A 7 -4.28 8.26 -3.92
CA MET A 7 -5.62 7.82 -4.29
C MET A 7 -6.59 8.33 -3.23
N LYS A 8 -7.64 9.04 -3.65
CA LYS A 8 -8.57 9.72 -2.72
C LYS A 8 -10.03 9.32 -2.89
N GLU A 9 -10.41 8.80 -4.06
CA GLU A 9 -11.80 8.52 -4.37
C GLU A 9 -12.26 7.17 -3.82
N ASN A 10 -13.40 7.14 -3.13
CA ASN A 10 -13.94 5.91 -2.58
C ASN A 10 -14.23 4.87 -3.66
N ARG A 11 -14.65 5.30 -4.85
CA ARG A 11 -14.91 4.37 -5.96
C ARG A 11 -13.65 3.63 -6.39
N ASP A 12 -12.48 4.28 -6.33
CA ASP A 12 -11.21 3.65 -6.69
C ASP A 12 -10.82 2.59 -5.67
N PHE A 13 -11.01 2.88 -4.37
CA PHE A 13 -10.77 1.90 -3.32
C PHE A 13 -11.68 0.68 -3.48
N ARG A 14 -12.98 0.92 -3.72
CA ARG A 14 -13.95 -0.18 -3.89
C ARG A 14 -13.61 -1.04 -5.10
N ARG A 15 -13.19 -0.42 -6.18
CA ARG A 15 -12.81 -1.15 -7.39
C ARG A 15 -11.60 -2.06 -7.12
N LEU A 16 -10.61 -1.57 -6.39
CA LEU A 16 -9.46 -2.38 -6.02
C LEU A 16 -9.83 -3.55 -5.12
N TYR A 17 -10.69 -3.32 -4.13
CA TYR A 17 -11.14 -4.40 -3.26
C TYR A 17 -11.92 -5.48 -4.02
N ALA A 18 -12.66 -5.09 -5.05
CA ALA A 18 -13.49 -6.02 -5.82
C ALA A 18 -12.70 -6.75 -6.93
N LYS A 19 -11.80 -6.04 -7.62
CA LYS A 19 -11.15 -6.54 -8.84
C LYS A 19 -9.63 -6.61 -8.77
N GLY A 20 -9.02 -5.99 -7.78
CA GLY A 20 -7.57 -5.99 -7.63
C GLY A 20 -7.03 -7.33 -7.19
N LYS A 21 -5.77 -7.59 -7.55
CA LYS A 21 -5.05 -8.74 -7.04
C LYS A 21 -4.62 -8.46 -5.61
N SER A 22 -4.96 -9.35 -4.69
CA SER A 22 -4.65 -9.17 -3.27
C SER A 22 -3.45 -10.01 -2.84
N CYS A 23 -2.62 -9.44 -2.00
CA CYS A 23 -1.54 -10.13 -1.31
C CYS A 23 -1.75 -9.92 0.19
N VAL A 24 -1.91 -11.01 0.93
CA VAL A 24 -2.24 -10.97 2.36
C VAL A 24 -1.06 -11.44 3.18
N HIS A 25 -0.69 -10.65 4.18
CA HIS A 25 0.36 -10.97 5.14
C HIS A 25 -0.05 -10.39 6.50
N PRO A 26 0.33 -11.00 7.63
CA PRO A 26 -0.02 -10.44 8.95
C PRO A 26 0.45 -9.00 9.17
N ALA A 27 1.51 -8.57 8.49
CA ALA A 27 2.04 -7.21 8.61
C ALA A 27 1.30 -6.21 7.74
N LEU A 28 0.74 -6.65 6.60
CA LEU A 28 0.21 -5.75 5.58
C LEU A 28 -0.62 -6.52 4.55
N VAL A 29 -1.71 -5.92 4.10
CA VAL A 29 -2.45 -6.43 2.94
C VAL A 29 -2.29 -5.40 1.81
N SER A 30 -2.05 -5.90 0.59
CA SER A 30 -1.90 -5.05 -0.58
C SER A 30 -2.88 -5.48 -1.67
N TYR A 31 -3.57 -4.49 -2.27
CA TYR A 31 -4.42 -4.70 -3.44
C TYR A 31 -3.81 -3.93 -4.60
N VAL A 32 -3.66 -4.59 -5.74
CA VAL A 32 -2.98 -4.01 -6.91
C VAL A 32 -3.79 -4.29 -8.16
N MET A 33 -3.95 -3.29 -9.02
CA MET A 33 -4.48 -3.49 -10.36
C MET A 33 -3.87 -2.46 -11.31
N LYS A 34 -3.83 -2.81 -12.60
CA LYS A 34 -3.38 -1.86 -13.61
C LYS A 34 -4.41 -0.74 -13.79
N ASN A 35 -3.95 0.46 -14.08
CA ASN A 35 -4.82 1.58 -14.42
C ASN A 35 -4.51 2.09 -15.82
N ARG A 36 -5.34 3.04 -16.30
CA ARG A 36 -5.17 3.67 -17.61
C ARG A 36 -4.68 5.10 -17.51
N VAL A 37 -4.27 5.51 -16.31
CA VAL A 37 -3.86 6.89 -16.05
C VAL A 37 -2.41 7.14 -16.46
N GLY A 38 -1.60 6.07 -16.51
CA GLY A 38 -0.19 6.19 -16.89
C GLY A 38 0.73 6.56 -15.73
N VAL A 39 0.19 6.76 -14.54
CA VAL A 39 0.96 7.03 -13.33
C VAL A 39 0.44 6.13 -12.21
N THR A 40 1.32 5.70 -11.34
CA THR A 40 0.93 4.86 -10.20
C THR A 40 0.26 5.71 -9.14
N ARG A 41 -0.88 5.22 -8.63
CA ARG A 41 -1.61 5.88 -7.54
C ARG A 41 -1.64 4.96 -6.35
N VAL A 42 -1.52 5.52 -5.15
CA VAL A 42 -1.46 4.74 -3.91
C VAL A 42 -2.42 5.29 -2.86
N GLY A 43 -3.12 4.38 -2.20
CA GLY A 43 -3.95 4.70 -1.06
C GLY A 43 -3.56 3.85 0.14
N ILE A 44 -3.77 4.37 1.33
CA ILE A 44 -3.49 3.68 2.58
C ILE A 44 -4.75 3.72 3.43
N THR A 45 -5.21 2.57 3.88
CA THR A 45 -6.37 2.49 4.76
C THR A 45 -6.01 1.87 6.10
N THR A 46 -6.66 2.36 7.12
CA THR A 46 -6.60 1.82 8.47
C THR A 46 -8.03 1.70 8.99
N SER A 47 -8.24 0.86 9.99
CA SER A 47 -9.55 0.68 10.61
C SER A 47 -9.40 0.61 12.13
N LYS A 48 -10.53 0.52 12.81
CA LYS A 48 -10.53 0.34 14.27
C LYS A 48 -9.81 -0.95 14.69
N LYS A 49 -9.71 -1.94 13.80
CA LYS A 49 -8.99 -3.18 14.06
C LYS A 49 -7.46 -2.94 14.16
N THR A 50 -6.95 -1.89 13.53
CA THR A 50 -5.54 -1.51 13.63
C THR A 50 -5.23 -0.98 15.03
N GLY A 51 -6.21 -0.37 15.69
CA GLY A 51 -6.07 0.19 17.02
C GLY A 51 -6.62 1.61 17.11
N ASN A 52 -6.19 2.35 18.13
CA ASN A 52 -6.60 3.72 18.36
C ASN A 52 -5.97 4.67 17.34
N ALA A 53 -6.28 5.98 17.45
CA ALA A 53 -5.80 6.99 16.51
C ALA A 53 -4.26 7.03 16.43
N VAL A 54 -3.58 6.88 17.56
CA VAL A 54 -2.11 6.89 17.59
C VAL A 54 -1.55 5.72 16.79
N LYS A 55 -2.09 4.52 16.99
CA LYS A 55 -1.66 3.32 16.27
C LYS A 55 -1.97 3.42 14.78
N ARG A 56 -3.14 3.97 14.42
CA ARG A 56 -3.50 4.16 13.01
C ARG A 56 -2.56 5.15 12.33
N ASN A 57 -2.25 6.26 12.98
CA ASN A 57 -1.33 7.25 12.43
C ASN A 57 0.08 6.69 12.27
N ARG A 58 0.53 5.90 13.25
CA ARG A 58 1.83 5.22 13.16
C ARG A 58 1.86 4.24 11.99
N SER A 59 0.79 3.47 11.79
CA SER A 59 0.69 2.53 10.69
C SER A 59 0.77 3.23 9.34
N ARG A 60 0.04 4.34 9.17
CA ARG A 60 0.09 5.14 7.95
C ARG A 60 1.50 5.65 7.67
N ARG A 61 2.19 6.12 8.71
CA ARG A 61 3.57 6.61 8.57
C ARG A 61 4.51 5.50 8.13
N LEU A 62 4.43 4.34 8.78
CA LEU A 62 5.27 3.19 8.44
C LEU A 62 5.06 2.76 6.99
N ILE A 63 3.80 2.64 6.56
CA ILE A 63 3.47 2.22 5.20
C ILE A 63 3.94 3.28 4.19
N ARG A 64 3.73 4.57 4.49
CA ARG A 64 4.16 5.65 3.60
C ARG A 64 5.66 5.69 3.44
N GLU A 65 6.41 5.55 4.52
CA GLU A 65 7.88 5.54 4.47
C GLU A 65 8.40 4.32 3.72
N ALA A 66 7.81 3.15 3.96
CA ALA A 66 8.17 1.93 3.24
C ALA A 66 7.95 2.10 1.74
N PHE A 67 6.80 2.62 1.35
CA PHE A 67 6.47 2.82 -0.05
C PHE A 67 7.41 3.84 -0.71
N ARG A 68 7.71 4.92 -0.01
CA ARG A 68 8.62 5.94 -0.53
C ARG A 68 10.01 5.37 -0.79
N SER A 69 10.48 4.48 0.07
CA SER A 69 11.80 3.85 -0.11
C SER A 69 11.86 2.96 -1.36
N LEU A 70 10.70 2.49 -1.85
CA LEU A 70 10.62 1.64 -3.03
C LEU A 70 10.23 2.42 -4.29
N SER A 71 9.95 3.71 -4.18
CA SER A 71 9.30 4.50 -5.23
C SER A 71 10.10 4.56 -6.53
N GLU A 72 11.44 4.59 -6.46
CA GLU A 72 12.29 4.65 -7.65
C GLU A 72 12.26 3.36 -8.47
N ARG A 73 11.82 2.27 -7.87
CA ARG A 73 11.75 0.95 -8.51
C ARG A 73 10.35 0.63 -9.02
N LEU A 74 9.41 1.55 -8.90
CA LEU A 74 8.02 1.32 -9.31
C LEU A 74 7.86 1.43 -10.80
N ARG A 75 7.04 0.55 -11.37
CA ARG A 75 6.54 0.70 -12.72
C ARG A 75 5.32 1.61 -12.70
N PRO A 76 5.15 2.48 -13.71
CA PRO A 76 3.97 3.34 -13.77
C PRO A 76 2.72 2.57 -14.17
N GLY A 77 1.55 3.15 -13.90
CA GLY A 77 0.29 2.63 -14.41
C GLY A 77 -0.40 1.61 -13.51
N TYR A 78 -0.17 1.68 -12.20
CA TYR A 78 -0.82 0.79 -11.24
C TYR A 78 -1.59 1.58 -10.19
N ASP A 79 -2.74 1.03 -9.78
CA ASP A 79 -3.43 1.48 -8.58
C ASP A 79 -3.12 0.50 -7.46
N ILE A 80 -2.74 1.02 -6.30
CA ILE A 80 -2.33 0.21 -5.16
C ILE A 80 -3.03 0.73 -3.92
N VAL A 81 -3.59 -0.20 -3.12
CA VAL A 81 -4.10 0.13 -1.79
C VAL A 81 -3.42 -0.77 -0.78
N PHE A 82 -2.81 -0.16 0.22
CA PHE A 82 -2.25 -0.86 1.36
C PHE A 82 -3.22 -0.77 2.53
N VAL A 83 -3.49 -1.91 3.15
CA VAL A 83 -4.40 -1.99 4.31
C VAL A 83 -3.57 -2.38 5.53
N ALA A 84 -3.56 -1.50 6.53
CA ALA A 84 -2.89 -1.78 7.79
C ALA A 84 -3.66 -2.85 8.56
N ARG A 85 -2.92 -3.67 9.29
CA ARG A 85 -3.48 -4.73 10.11
C ARG A 85 -3.17 -4.45 11.59
N ALA A 86 -3.75 -5.26 12.49
CA ALA A 86 -3.53 -5.09 13.93
C ALA A 86 -2.04 -5.12 14.31
N LYS A 87 -1.25 -5.90 13.60
CA LYS A 87 0.19 -6.05 13.86
C LYS A 87 1.02 -4.88 13.33
N THR A 88 0.53 -4.18 12.31
CA THR A 88 1.30 -3.15 11.60
C THR A 88 1.94 -2.11 12.53
N PRO A 89 1.22 -1.49 13.49
CA PRO A 89 1.82 -0.41 14.29
C PRO A 89 2.93 -0.88 15.23
N PHE A 90 3.09 -2.20 15.42
CA PHE A 90 4.12 -2.75 16.29
C PHE A 90 5.37 -3.17 15.54
N LEU A 91 5.39 -3.00 14.21
CA LEU A 91 6.51 -3.43 13.37
C LEU A 91 7.48 -2.27 13.14
N LYS A 92 8.69 -2.63 12.69
CA LYS A 92 9.68 -1.67 12.23
C LYS A 92 9.44 -1.37 10.75
N CYS A 93 9.88 -0.20 10.31
CA CYS A 93 9.76 0.19 8.91
C CYS A 93 10.42 -0.83 7.97
N ALA A 94 11.56 -1.39 8.37
CA ALA A 94 12.26 -2.41 7.57
C ALA A 94 11.42 -3.65 7.36
N ASP A 95 10.63 -4.06 8.37
CA ASP A 95 9.76 -5.24 8.26
C ASP A 95 8.62 -4.98 7.27
N VAL A 96 8.00 -3.81 7.37
CA VAL A 96 6.92 -3.40 6.46
C VAL A 96 7.44 -3.29 5.04
N THR A 97 8.63 -2.70 4.86
CA THR A 97 9.27 -2.55 3.55
C THR A 97 9.52 -3.89 2.89
N ARG A 98 10.01 -4.86 3.65
CA ARG A 98 10.30 -6.21 3.12
C ARG A 98 9.03 -6.89 2.61
N VAL A 99 7.96 -6.86 3.40
CA VAL A 99 6.68 -7.46 3.00
C VAL A 99 6.09 -6.72 1.80
N MET A 100 6.12 -5.40 1.82
CA MET A 100 5.62 -4.57 0.73
C MET A 100 6.38 -4.85 -0.57
N ALA A 101 7.70 -4.91 -0.51
CA ALA A 101 8.53 -5.18 -1.68
C ALA A 101 8.17 -6.54 -2.29
N GLN A 102 7.94 -7.56 -1.46
CA GLN A 102 7.55 -8.87 -1.93
C GLN A 102 6.17 -8.83 -2.62
N HIS A 103 5.20 -8.14 -2.02
CA HIS A 103 3.87 -7.97 -2.60
C HIS A 103 3.93 -7.27 -3.96
N LEU A 104 4.68 -6.18 -4.04
CA LEU A 104 4.78 -5.40 -5.27
C LEU A 104 5.57 -6.14 -6.36
N LYS A 105 6.54 -6.95 -5.96
CA LYS A 105 7.28 -7.79 -6.90
C LYS A 105 6.37 -8.89 -7.47
N ASN A 106 5.58 -9.54 -6.62
CA ASN A 106 4.68 -10.61 -7.02
C ASN A 106 3.56 -10.12 -7.94
N THR A 107 3.20 -8.85 -7.86
CA THR A 107 2.13 -8.26 -8.67
C THR A 107 2.67 -7.49 -9.90
N GLY A 108 3.98 -7.47 -10.09
CA GLY A 108 4.60 -6.86 -11.26
C GLY A 108 4.84 -5.36 -11.16
N VAL A 109 4.58 -4.75 -10.01
CA VAL A 109 4.74 -3.30 -9.82
C VAL A 109 6.21 -2.91 -9.65
N LEU A 110 7.00 -3.72 -8.95
CA LEU A 110 8.42 -3.47 -8.80
C LEU A 110 9.22 -4.04 -9.97
N LYS A 111 10.16 -3.24 -10.39
CA LYS A 111 11.14 -3.66 -11.41
C LYS A 111 12.08 -4.71 -10.85
#